data_2c57b5aded5881d60465ea6bee21453f
#
_entry.id   2c57b5aded5881d60465ea6bee21453f
#
_cell.length_a   1.000
_cell.length_b   1.000
_cell.length_c   1.000
_cell.angle_alpha   90.00
_cell.angle_beta   90.00
_cell.angle_gamma   90.00
#
_symmetry.space_group_name_H-M   'P 1'
#
loop_
_entity.id
_entity.type
_entity.pdbx_description
1 polymer ?
#
loop_
_entity_poly.entity_id
_entity_poly.type
_entity_poly.pdbx_seq_one_letter_code
_entity_poly.pdbx_strand_id
1 'polypeptide(L)'
;ALSWAIREGVTRDPAIGQGNGLFGSSEVCAGSGGFISIQSGRGSLHKNQDGLSLKNQKIPFAGTLIDGCISYAEPGQLARALKFHVSGSDFISLRYELDDDVPVIHVRSEVQSVGARFAASPIRIKAANLIKMTTLDKIVVDFSDINVVSSSFADEALGKLAAEVGLNVLQARIQLINASPTIVSLVNR
;
A
#
# COMPACT_ATOMS: atom_id res chain seq x y z
N ALA A 1 -7.91 13.67 -5.71
CA ALA A 1 -6.81 13.31 -6.60
C ALA A 1 -5.47 13.26 -5.86
N LEU A 2 -4.98 14.38 -5.26
CA LEU A 2 -3.64 14.40 -4.63
C LEU A 2 -3.49 13.42 -3.46
N SER A 3 -4.50 13.26 -2.61
CA SER A 3 -4.48 12.29 -1.51
C SER A 3 -4.37 10.84 -2.00
N TRP A 4 -4.79 10.57 -3.22
CA TRP A 4 -4.61 9.27 -3.86
C TRP A 4 -3.19 9.08 -4.37
N ALA A 5 -2.59 10.13 -4.92
CA ALA A 5 -1.27 10.06 -5.53
C ALA A 5 -0.15 9.69 -4.54
N ILE A 6 -0.33 9.97 -3.25
CA ILE A 6 0.60 9.62 -2.19
C ILE A 6 0.23 8.32 -1.45
N ARG A 7 -0.74 7.54 -1.94
CA ARG A 7 -1.05 6.24 -1.37
C ARG A 7 -0.14 5.17 -1.97
N GLU A 8 0.14 4.18 -1.15
CA GLU A 8 0.89 3.01 -1.58
C GLU A 8 0.17 2.27 -2.71
N GLY A 9 0.93 1.79 -3.68
CA GLY A 9 0.41 1.00 -4.77
C GLY A 9 -0.45 1.76 -5.78
N VAL A 10 -0.63 3.07 -5.62
CA VAL A 10 -1.40 3.87 -6.57
C VAL A 10 -0.50 4.32 -7.71
N THR A 11 -0.75 3.81 -8.90
CA THR A 11 -0.06 4.18 -10.13
C THR A 11 -1.07 4.45 -11.25
N ARG A 12 -0.67 5.28 -12.21
CA ARG A 12 -1.44 5.52 -13.43
C ARG A 12 -1.43 4.30 -14.35
N ASP A 13 -0.30 3.63 -14.41
CA ASP A 13 -0.09 2.45 -15.26
C ASP A 13 0.64 1.37 -14.46
N PRO A 14 -0.08 0.29 -14.06
CA PRO A 14 0.51 -0.81 -13.31
C PRO A 14 1.59 -1.59 -14.08
N ALA A 15 1.62 -1.50 -15.41
CA ALA A 15 2.63 -2.17 -16.22
C ALA A 15 3.99 -1.43 -16.18
N ILE A 16 3.96 -0.12 -15.87
CA ILE A 16 5.15 0.74 -15.87
C ILE A 16 5.65 1.02 -14.45
N GLY A 17 4.73 1.16 -13.49
CA GLY A 17 5.10 1.57 -12.15
C GLY A 17 4.29 0.87 -11.06
N GLN A 18 4.95 0.61 -9.93
CA GLN A 18 4.34 -0.06 -8.77
C GLN A 18 3.56 0.90 -7.86
N GLY A 19 3.57 2.21 -8.15
CA GLY A 19 2.87 3.23 -7.36
C GLY A 19 3.51 3.54 -6.00
N ASN A 20 4.75 3.12 -5.77
CA ASN A 20 5.42 3.28 -4.48
C ASN A 20 6.37 4.50 -4.40
N GLY A 21 6.74 5.10 -5.53
CA GLY A 21 7.73 6.18 -5.56
C GLY A 21 7.31 7.41 -4.77
N LEU A 22 6.17 8.00 -5.11
CA LEU A 22 5.69 9.22 -4.44
C LEU A 22 5.25 8.94 -3.00
N PHE A 23 4.65 7.76 -2.77
CA PHE A 23 4.33 7.31 -1.43
C PHE A 23 5.59 7.16 -0.58
N GLY A 24 6.60 6.39 -1.00
CA GLY A 24 7.86 6.20 -0.29
C GLY A 24 8.58 7.53 -0.02
N SER A 25 8.63 8.42 -1.01
CA SER A 25 9.19 9.77 -0.83
C SER A 25 8.44 10.55 0.25
N SER A 26 7.10 10.43 0.31
CA SER A 26 6.30 11.11 1.32
C SER A 26 6.56 10.57 2.74
N GLU A 27 6.73 9.26 2.87
CA GLU A 27 7.07 8.62 4.16
C GLU A 27 8.46 9.03 4.63
N VAL A 28 9.45 9.03 3.73
CA VAL A 28 10.82 9.46 4.05
C VAL A 28 10.85 10.91 4.50
N CYS A 29 10.23 11.81 3.73
CA CYS A 29 10.20 13.22 4.07
C CYS A 29 9.54 13.46 5.43
N ALA A 30 8.34 12.93 5.63
CA ALA A 30 7.60 13.11 6.89
C ALA A 30 8.31 12.42 8.08
N GLY A 31 8.74 11.16 7.90
CA GLY A 31 9.36 10.37 8.95
C GLY A 31 10.76 10.87 9.35
N SER A 32 11.44 11.62 8.49
CA SER A 32 12.72 12.26 8.82
C SER A 32 12.58 13.55 9.62
N GLY A 33 11.35 14.02 9.90
CA GLY A 33 11.11 15.33 10.49
C GLY A 33 11.09 16.47 9.47
N GLY A 34 11.09 16.15 8.19
CA GLY A 34 10.91 17.08 7.08
C GLY A 34 9.45 17.15 6.62
N PHE A 35 9.25 17.46 5.36
CA PHE A 35 7.90 17.55 4.76
C PHE A 35 7.94 17.22 3.28
N ILE A 36 6.77 16.93 2.71
CA ILE A 36 6.52 16.95 1.28
C ILE A 36 5.31 17.83 0.98
N SER A 37 5.42 18.65 -0.06
CA SER A 37 4.35 19.47 -0.60
C SER A 37 4.11 19.13 -2.07
N ILE A 38 2.84 19.06 -2.46
CA ILE A 38 2.45 18.81 -3.85
C ILE A 38 1.39 19.82 -4.23
N GLN A 39 1.61 20.55 -5.32
CA GLN A 39 0.64 21.44 -5.92
C GLN A 39 0.32 20.96 -7.34
N SER A 40 -0.96 20.80 -7.66
CA SER A 40 -1.40 20.45 -9.01
C SER A 40 -2.84 20.91 -9.24
N GLY A 41 -3.05 21.66 -10.29
CA GLY A 41 -4.33 22.29 -10.52
C GLY A 41 -4.75 23.15 -9.32
N ARG A 42 -5.93 22.95 -8.80
CA ARG A 42 -6.41 23.64 -7.58
C ARG A 42 -6.05 22.91 -6.27
N GLY A 43 -5.46 21.74 -6.35
CA GLY A 43 -5.09 20.98 -5.18
C GLY A 43 -3.73 21.38 -4.63
N SER A 44 -3.64 21.51 -3.33
CA SER A 44 -2.38 21.60 -2.58
C SER A 44 -2.39 20.58 -1.44
N LEU A 45 -1.35 19.80 -1.36
CA LEU A 45 -1.12 18.79 -0.34
C LEU A 45 0.16 19.14 0.40
N HIS A 46 0.14 19.01 1.71
CA HIS A 46 1.32 19.11 2.55
C HIS A 46 1.28 17.98 3.59
N LYS A 47 2.37 17.23 3.70
CA LYS A 47 2.52 16.15 4.68
C LYS A 47 3.83 16.32 5.43
N ASN A 48 3.76 16.26 6.74
CA ASN A 48 4.88 16.22 7.67
C ASN A 48 4.62 15.16 8.76
N GLN A 49 5.43 15.12 9.79
CA GLN A 49 5.24 14.21 10.93
C GLN A 49 3.93 14.44 11.70
N ASP A 50 3.37 15.66 11.66
CA ASP A 50 2.14 16.00 12.36
C ASP A 50 0.89 15.55 11.60
N GLY A 51 1.04 15.20 10.32
CA GLY A 51 -0.04 14.67 9.50
C GLY A 51 -0.12 15.24 8.08
N LEU A 52 -1.29 15.00 7.48
CA LEU A 52 -1.62 15.36 6.10
C LEU A 52 -2.61 16.52 6.06
N SER A 53 -2.25 17.60 5.38
CA SER A 53 -3.11 18.75 5.11
C SER A 53 -3.43 18.85 3.62
N LEU A 54 -4.70 19.05 3.30
CA LEU A 54 -5.18 19.24 1.94
C LEU A 54 -5.89 20.60 1.84
N LYS A 55 -5.54 21.37 0.82
CA LYS A 55 -6.15 22.69 0.56
C LYS A 55 -6.61 22.78 -0.88
N ASN A 56 -7.68 23.53 -1.09
CA ASN A 56 -8.14 23.90 -2.43
C ASN A 56 -7.78 25.35 -2.70
N GLN A 57 -6.95 25.57 -3.71
CA GLN A 57 -6.45 26.89 -4.09
C GLN A 57 -7.48 27.63 -4.95
N LYS A 58 -7.60 28.95 -4.75
CA LYS A 58 -8.47 29.80 -5.59
C LYS A 58 -7.97 29.88 -7.01
N ILE A 59 -6.65 30.00 -7.18
CA ILE A 59 -5.97 30.10 -8.48
C ILE A 59 -5.35 28.75 -8.80
N PRO A 60 -5.65 28.14 -9.95
CA PRO A 60 -5.06 26.86 -10.31
C PRO A 60 -3.57 27.03 -10.68
N PHE A 61 -2.76 26.09 -10.20
CA PHE A 61 -1.37 25.95 -10.62
C PHE A 61 -1.30 25.16 -11.94
N ALA A 62 -0.65 25.71 -12.94
CA ALA A 62 -0.46 25.02 -14.22
C ALA A 62 0.68 24.01 -14.11
N GLY A 63 0.35 22.73 -14.22
CA GLY A 63 1.29 21.62 -14.06
C GLY A 63 1.25 21.00 -12.66
N THR A 64 2.37 20.40 -12.27
CA THR A 64 2.55 19.78 -10.95
C THR A 64 3.92 20.19 -10.39
N LEU A 65 3.91 20.71 -9.19
CA LEU A 65 5.11 21.00 -8.40
C LEU A 65 5.15 20.03 -7.21
N ILE A 66 6.28 19.38 -7.04
CA ILE A 66 6.57 18.56 -5.87
C ILE A 66 7.81 19.15 -5.21
N ASP A 67 7.66 19.51 -3.94
CA ASP A 67 8.73 20.02 -3.10
C ASP A 67 8.85 19.13 -1.86
N GLY A 68 10.06 18.72 -1.52
CA GLY A 68 10.31 17.84 -0.39
C GLY A 68 11.55 18.24 0.38
N CYS A 69 11.46 18.16 1.69
CA CYS A 69 12.55 18.40 2.62
C CYS A 69 12.78 17.13 3.45
N ILE A 70 14.03 16.69 3.53
CA ILE A 70 14.49 15.61 4.39
C ILE A 70 15.37 16.23 5.46
N SER A 71 15.03 16.02 6.72
CA SER A 71 15.89 16.38 7.83
C SER A 71 16.89 15.25 8.08
N TYR A 72 18.15 15.59 8.24
CA TYR A 72 19.24 14.65 8.61
C TYR A 72 20.05 15.16 9.80
N ALA A 73 19.41 15.99 10.61
CA ALA A 73 20.04 16.57 11.81
C ALA A 73 20.44 15.50 12.84
N GLU A 74 19.73 14.38 12.88
CA GLU A 74 20.01 13.27 13.78
C GLU A 74 20.47 12.03 13.02
N PRO A 75 21.65 11.45 13.35
CA PRO A 75 22.08 10.18 12.81
C PRO A 75 21.04 9.08 13.04
N GLY A 76 20.72 8.31 12.01
CA GLY A 76 19.74 7.23 12.06
C GLY A 76 18.26 7.64 11.90
N GLN A 77 17.95 8.92 11.83
CA GLN A 77 16.57 9.38 11.57
C GLN A 77 16.09 8.94 10.19
N LEU A 78 16.95 9.05 9.18
CA LEU A 78 16.65 8.59 7.84
C LEU A 78 16.46 7.05 7.79
N ALA A 79 17.29 6.29 8.48
CA ALA A 79 17.14 4.85 8.57
C ALA A 79 15.83 4.44 9.25
N ARG A 80 15.40 5.17 10.29
CA ARG A 80 14.08 4.98 10.93
C ARG A 80 12.94 5.33 10.00
N ALA A 81 13.05 6.42 9.26
CA ALA A 81 12.02 6.86 8.31
C ALA A 81 11.89 5.88 7.13
N LEU A 82 13.00 5.36 6.65
CA LEU A 82 13.05 4.31 5.63
C LEU A 82 12.80 2.91 6.20
N LYS A 83 12.80 2.79 7.55
CA LYS A 83 12.75 1.51 8.24
C LYS A 83 13.81 0.52 7.76
N PHE A 84 14.96 1.02 7.30
CA PHE A 84 16.10 0.17 6.95
C PHE A 84 16.74 -0.37 8.22
N HIS A 85 16.70 -1.66 8.42
CA HIS A 85 17.64 -2.35 9.29
C HIS A 85 18.92 -2.67 8.52
N VAL A 86 20.06 -2.55 9.22
CA VAL A 86 21.43 -2.64 8.70
C VAL A 86 21.79 -4.04 8.16
N SER A 87 20.90 -5.01 8.24
CA SER A 87 21.16 -6.39 7.84
C SER A 87 20.25 -6.85 6.70
N GLY A 88 20.46 -6.30 5.50
CA GLY A 88 20.01 -6.96 4.26
C GLY A 88 18.53 -7.26 4.09
N SER A 89 17.66 -6.77 4.97
CA SER A 89 16.23 -6.96 4.88
C SER A 89 15.65 -6.05 3.79
N ASP A 90 14.87 -6.63 2.91
CA ASP A 90 14.20 -5.95 1.83
C ASP A 90 13.27 -4.86 2.39
N PHE A 91 13.27 -3.67 1.75
CA PHE A 91 12.39 -2.52 2.07
C PHE A 91 10.91 -2.92 2.22
N ILE A 92 10.49 -3.94 1.51
CA ILE A 92 9.13 -4.45 1.52
C ILE A 92 8.85 -5.26 2.79
N SER A 93 9.78 -6.09 3.21
CA SER A 93 9.66 -6.92 4.42
C SER A 93 9.46 -6.08 5.68
N LEU A 94 10.06 -4.89 5.72
CA LEU A 94 10.01 -3.98 6.86
C LEU A 94 8.73 -3.18 6.96
N ARG A 95 7.96 -3.13 5.90
CA ARG A 95 6.77 -2.30 5.83
C ARG A 95 5.50 -3.05 6.20
N TYR A 96 5.53 -4.33 6.03
CA TYR A 96 4.45 -5.21 6.47
C TYR A 96 4.81 -5.69 7.86
N GLU A 97 3.86 -5.63 8.79
CA GLU A 97 4.02 -6.23 10.10
C GLU A 97 4.41 -7.68 9.88
N LEU A 98 5.66 -8.01 10.19
CA LEU A 98 6.16 -9.35 10.08
C LEU A 98 5.85 -10.07 11.38
N ASP A 99 4.86 -10.91 11.37
CA ASP A 99 4.73 -11.97 12.34
C ASP A 99 5.62 -13.11 11.84
N ASP A 100 6.69 -13.44 12.53
CA ASP A 100 7.63 -14.52 12.17
C ASP A 100 8.25 -14.40 10.75
N ASP A 101 8.67 -13.21 10.32
CA ASP A 101 9.24 -12.94 8.99
C ASP A 101 8.25 -13.13 7.79
N VAL A 102 6.96 -13.27 8.03
CA VAL A 102 5.95 -13.39 6.98
C VAL A 102 5.18 -12.08 6.79
N PRO A 103 5.10 -11.51 5.57
CA PRO A 103 4.34 -10.28 5.33
C PRO A 103 2.84 -10.51 5.50
N VAL A 104 2.22 -9.66 6.32
CA VAL A 104 0.79 -9.70 6.60
C VAL A 104 0.07 -8.50 5.98
N ILE A 105 -1.01 -8.75 5.26
CA ILE A 105 -1.93 -7.74 4.73
C ILE A 105 -3.20 -7.78 5.57
N HIS A 106 -3.36 -6.86 6.51
CA HIS A 106 -4.58 -6.73 7.30
C HIS A 106 -5.68 -6.07 6.48
N VAL A 107 -6.64 -6.85 6.01
CA VAL A 107 -7.72 -6.35 5.14
C VAL A 107 -8.46 -5.18 5.78
N ARG A 108 -8.71 -5.23 7.09
CA ARG A 108 -9.44 -4.17 7.81
C ARG A 108 -8.75 -2.82 7.77
N SER A 109 -7.42 -2.78 7.85
CA SER A 109 -6.64 -1.54 7.80
C SER A 109 -6.49 -0.97 6.39
N GLU A 110 -6.57 -1.83 5.37
CA GLU A 110 -6.36 -1.43 3.99
C GLU A 110 -7.61 -0.84 3.32
N VAL A 111 -8.80 -1.21 3.81
CA VAL A 111 -10.05 -0.84 3.14
C VAL A 111 -11.08 -0.25 4.10
N GLN A 112 -11.79 0.76 3.64
CA GLN A 112 -12.89 1.36 4.39
C GLN A 112 -14.19 0.55 4.29
N SER A 113 -14.33 -0.27 3.24
CA SER A 113 -15.53 -1.06 2.96
C SER A 113 -15.17 -2.35 2.25
N VAL A 114 -15.82 -3.44 2.63
CA VAL A 114 -15.66 -4.77 2.02
C VAL A 114 -16.80 -5.13 1.06
N GLY A 115 -17.70 -4.18 0.80
CA GLY A 115 -18.86 -4.36 -0.05
C GLY A 115 -18.66 -3.95 -1.51
N ALA A 116 -17.66 -3.15 -1.82
CA ALA A 116 -17.46 -2.59 -3.15
C ALA A 116 -16.21 -3.15 -3.84
N ARG A 117 -16.33 -3.45 -5.13
CA ARG A 117 -15.22 -3.97 -5.95
C ARG A 117 -13.97 -3.10 -5.88
N PHE A 118 -14.11 -1.79 -6.09
CA PHE A 118 -12.96 -0.87 -6.12
C PHE A 118 -12.21 -0.79 -4.79
N ALA A 119 -12.88 -1.10 -3.67
CA ALA A 119 -12.26 -1.07 -2.35
C ALA A 119 -11.24 -2.21 -2.16
N ALA A 120 -11.33 -3.28 -2.94
CA ALA A 120 -10.41 -4.41 -2.88
C ALA A 120 -9.12 -4.20 -3.70
N SER A 121 -9.10 -3.21 -4.59
CA SER A 121 -7.93 -2.95 -5.45
C SER A 121 -6.62 -2.73 -4.69
N PRO A 122 -6.57 -2.01 -3.56
CA PRO A 122 -5.33 -1.88 -2.78
C PRO A 122 -4.76 -3.22 -2.31
N ILE A 123 -5.63 -4.14 -1.87
CA ILE A 123 -5.22 -5.48 -1.41
C ILE A 123 -4.62 -6.27 -2.57
N ARG A 124 -5.29 -6.29 -3.73
CA ARG A 124 -4.79 -6.97 -4.93
C ARG A 124 -3.42 -6.44 -5.34
N ILE A 125 -3.28 -5.11 -5.43
CA ILE A 125 -2.02 -4.46 -5.84
C ILE A 125 -0.91 -4.76 -4.84
N LYS A 126 -1.18 -4.68 -3.55
CA LYS A 126 -0.24 -5.03 -2.49
C LYS A 126 0.23 -6.49 -2.61
N ALA A 127 -0.71 -7.41 -2.70
CA ALA A 127 -0.40 -8.82 -2.82
C ALA A 127 0.39 -9.14 -4.10
N ALA A 128 0.01 -8.55 -5.24
CA ALA A 128 0.75 -8.71 -6.50
C ALA A 128 2.18 -8.18 -6.41
N ASN A 129 2.37 -7.02 -5.78
CA ASN A 129 3.69 -6.44 -5.58
C ASN A 129 4.55 -7.31 -4.67
N LEU A 130 4.00 -7.78 -3.55
CA LEU A 130 4.71 -8.70 -2.65
C LEU A 130 5.12 -9.98 -3.36
N ILE A 131 4.22 -10.59 -4.15
CA ILE A 131 4.54 -11.79 -4.93
C ILE A 131 5.70 -11.54 -5.90
N LYS A 132 5.73 -10.38 -6.56
CA LYS A 132 6.76 -10.03 -7.56
C LYS A 132 8.11 -9.66 -6.92
N MET A 133 8.09 -9.06 -5.75
CA MET A 133 9.25 -8.40 -5.15
C MET A 133 9.90 -9.22 -4.03
N THR A 134 9.24 -10.22 -3.47
CA THR A 134 9.79 -11.02 -2.38
C THR A 134 10.10 -12.44 -2.83
N THR A 135 11.16 -13.01 -2.28
CA THR A 135 11.47 -14.45 -2.36
C THR A 135 10.83 -15.24 -1.24
N LEU A 136 10.07 -14.57 -0.35
CA LEU A 136 9.39 -15.19 0.78
C LEU A 136 8.36 -16.21 0.31
N ASP A 137 8.30 -17.35 0.97
CA ASP A 137 7.44 -18.46 0.57
C ASP A 137 5.95 -18.14 0.72
N LYS A 138 5.57 -17.30 1.69
CA LYS A 138 4.19 -17.01 2.01
C LYS A 138 3.92 -15.53 2.25
N ILE A 139 2.72 -15.11 1.92
CA ILE A 139 2.13 -13.80 2.21
C ILE A 139 0.78 -14.08 2.86
N VAL A 140 0.57 -13.52 4.03
CA VAL A 140 -0.68 -13.70 4.79
C VAL A 140 -1.65 -12.57 4.44
N VAL A 141 -2.90 -12.94 4.18
CA VAL A 141 -4.03 -11.99 4.07
C VAL A 141 -4.96 -12.24 5.24
N ASP A 142 -4.98 -11.29 6.17
CA ASP A 142 -5.71 -11.40 7.42
C ASP A 142 -7.09 -10.74 7.32
N PHE A 143 -8.13 -11.54 7.58
CA PHE A 143 -9.54 -11.11 7.60
C PHE A 143 -10.07 -10.90 9.02
N SER A 144 -9.21 -10.66 10.00
CA SER A 144 -9.65 -10.32 11.37
C SER A 144 -10.70 -9.21 11.35
N ASP A 145 -11.75 -9.34 12.14
CA ASP A 145 -12.88 -8.42 12.26
C ASP A 145 -13.71 -8.24 10.97
N ILE A 146 -13.57 -9.16 9.99
CA ILE A 146 -14.34 -9.20 8.76
C ILE A 146 -15.11 -10.51 8.64
N ASN A 147 -16.42 -10.45 8.83
CA ASN A 147 -17.26 -11.65 8.78
C ASN A 147 -17.73 -11.98 7.35
N VAL A 148 -17.95 -10.97 6.52
CA VAL A 148 -18.51 -11.13 5.17
C VAL A 148 -17.88 -10.11 4.23
N VAL A 149 -17.58 -10.54 3.01
CA VAL A 149 -17.21 -9.68 1.87
C VAL A 149 -18.17 -9.90 0.71
N SER A 150 -18.32 -8.93 -0.18
CA SER A 150 -19.09 -9.14 -1.39
C SER A 150 -18.33 -10.05 -2.37
N SER A 151 -19.07 -10.76 -3.24
CA SER A 151 -18.45 -11.56 -4.30
C SER A 151 -17.59 -10.70 -5.26
N SER A 152 -18.01 -9.46 -5.50
CA SER A 152 -17.25 -8.53 -6.33
C SER A 152 -15.97 -8.03 -5.63
N PHE A 153 -15.96 -7.94 -4.30
CA PHE A 153 -14.75 -7.66 -3.53
C PHE A 153 -13.78 -8.85 -3.59
N ALA A 154 -14.27 -10.07 -3.36
CA ALA A 154 -13.44 -11.28 -3.41
C ALA A 154 -12.85 -11.50 -4.82
N ASP A 155 -13.65 -11.29 -5.87
CA ASP A 155 -13.20 -11.35 -7.26
C ASP A 155 -12.10 -10.31 -7.56
N GLU A 156 -12.25 -9.07 -7.11
CA GLU A 156 -11.24 -8.02 -7.29
C GLU A 156 -9.95 -8.32 -6.51
N ALA A 157 -10.08 -8.73 -5.25
CA ALA A 157 -8.93 -8.97 -4.37
C ALA A 157 -8.12 -10.19 -4.80
N LEU A 158 -8.79 -11.32 -5.06
CA LEU A 158 -8.16 -12.63 -5.23
C LEU A 158 -8.38 -13.22 -6.62
N GLY A 159 -9.58 -13.07 -7.21
CA GLY A 159 -9.87 -13.57 -8.55
C GLY A 159 -8.99 -12.91 -9.61
N LYS A 160 -8.91 -11.59 -9.61
CA LYS A 160 -8.03 -10.85 -10.53
C LYS A 160 -6.56 -11.03 -10.20
N LEU A 161 -6.21 -11.20 -8.91
CA LEU A 161 -4.85 -11.54 -8.53
C LEU A 161 -4.45 -12.89 -9.12
N ALA A 162 -5.31 -13.91 -9.04
CA ALA A 162 -5.09 -15.21 -9.67
C ALA A 162 -4.91 -15.10 -11.18
N ALA A 163 -5.70 -14.26 -11.84
CA ALA A 163 -5.55 -14.00 -13.28
C ALA A 163 -4.23 -13.29 -13.63
N GLU A 164 -3.71 -12.44 -12.73
CA GLU A 164 -2.47 -11.69 -12.93
C GLU A 164 -1.22 -12.53 -12.68
N VAL A 165 -1.18 -13.30 -11.60
CA VAL A 165 0.03 -14.03 -11.16
C VAL A 165 -0.01 -15.53 -11.47
N GLY A 166 -1.17 -16.04 -11.83
CA GLY A 166 -1.44 -17.46 -12.02
C GLY A 166 -1.98 -18.15 -10.75
N LEU A 167 -2.95 -19.06 -10.94
CA LEU A 167 -3.62 -19.74 -9.82
C LEU A 167 -2.64 -20.55 -8.95
N ASN A 168 -1.69 -21.25 -9.58
CA ASN A 168 -0.70 -22.04 -8.86
C ASN A 168 0.19 -21.17 -7.95
N VAL A 169 0.58 -19.98 -8.42
CA VAL A 169 1.38 -19.03 -7.65
C VAL A 169 0.55 -18.47 -6.50
N LEU A 170 -0.70 -18.09 -6.76
CA LEU A 170 -1.60 -17.61 -5.73
C LEU A 170 -1.74 -18.64 -4.60
N GLN A 171 -2.05 -19.89 -4.94
CA GLN A 171 -2.25 -20.97 -3.96
C GLN A 171 -0.98 -21.30 -3.17
N ALA A 172 0.19 -21.23 -3.81
CA ALA A 172 1.46 -21.47 -3.16
C ALA A 172 1.89 -20.34 -2.22
N ARG A 173 1.59 -19.08 -2.60
CA ARG A 173 2.14 -17.89 -1.96
C ARG A 173 1.17 -17.16 -1.04
N ILE A 174 -0.15 -17.24 -1.26
CA ILE A 174 -1.16 -16.53 -0.47
C ILE A 174 -1.80 -17.48 0.55
N GLN A 175 -1.73 -17.08 1.81
CA GLN A 175 -2.40 -17.76 2.92
C GLN A 175 -3.47 -16.83 3.49
N LEU A 176 -4.72 -17.31 3.54
CA LEU A 176 -5.80 -16.58 4.19
C LEU A 176 -5.88 -17.01 5.66
N ILE A 177 -5.91 -16.06 6.58
CA ILE A 177 -6.15 -16.31 7.99
C ILE A 177 -7.37 -15.54 8.47
N ASN A 178 -7.99 -16.02 9.56
CA ASN A 178 -9.19 -15.44 10.16
C ASN A 178 -10.35 -15.23 9.17
N ALA A 179 -10.32 -15.93 8.03
CA ALA A 179 -11.37 -15.85 7.01
C ALA A 179 -12.57 -16.72 7.44
N SER A 180 -13.78 -16.12 7.43
CA SER A 180 -15.00 -16.87 7.72
C SER A 180 -15.25 -17.95 6.65
N PRO A 181 -16.04 -19.01 6.95
CA PRO A 181 -16.40 -20.03 5.95
C PRO A 181 -17.03 -19.45 4.69
N THR A 182 -17.76 -18.35 4.82
CA THR A 182 -18.36 -17.60 3.69
C THR A 182 -17.30 -17.01 2.78
N ILE A 183 -16.26 -16.39 3.36
CA ILE A 183 -15.15 -15.81 2.61
C ILE A 183 -14.39 -16.92 1.88
N VAL A 184 -14.05 -18.01 2.59
CA VAL A 184 -13.34 -19.16 1.99
C VAL A 184 -14.15 -19.77 0.84
N SER A 185 -15.46 -19.91 0.99
CA SER A 185 -16.34 -20.41 -0.08
C SER A 185 -16.38 -19.50 -1.31
N LEU A 186 -16.29 -18.17 -1.13
CA LEU A 186 -16.25 -17.22 -2.23
C LEU A 186 -14.93 -17.26 -3.01
N VAL A 187 -13.84 -17.53 -2.32
CA VAL A 187 -12.49 -17.58 -2.93
C VAL A 187 -12.26 -18.87 -3.71
N ASN A 188 -12.92 -19.97 -3.32
CA ASN A 188 -12.79 -21.28 -3.96
C ASN A 188 -13.75 -21.51 -5.16
N ARG A 189 -14.46 -20.48 -5.58
CA ARG A 189 -15.32 -20.51 -6.78
C ARG A 189 -14.61 -20.01 -8.02
#